data_be972147e059bd92a04df1828d9582cf
#
_entry.id   be972147e059bd92a04df1828d9582cf
#
_cell.length_a   1.000
_cell.length_b   1.000
_cell.length_c   1.000
_cell.angle_alpha   90.00
_cell.angle_beta   90.00
_cell.angle_gamma   90.00
#
_symmetry.space_group_name_H-M   'P 1'
#
loop_
_entity.id
_entity.type
_entity.pdbx_description
1 polymer ?
#
loop_
_entity_poly.entity_id
_entity_poly.type
_entity_poly.pdbx_seq_one_letter_code
_entity_poly.pdbx_strand_id
1 'polypeptide(L)'
;MIQSTQALSKTSERFSKLALSHGKRTRLWRLLYGHGPRNGSLLVLPLDQGLEHGPTDFFPNPPAIDPDYQFRLAVEGNFSAIALGVGLAEKYMGEYCGRIPLILKLNGKTNIPSDAEATSPLFASVEDAVRLGADAVGYTMYVG
;
A
#
# COMPACT_ATOMS: atom_id res chain seq x y z
N MET A 1 5.24 24.18 16.65
CA MET A 1 3.86 24.61 16.37
C MET A 1 3.71 25.37 15.04
N ILE A 2 4.68 26.16 14.58
CA ILE A 2 4.61 26.96 13.32
C ILE A 2 4.70 26.10 12.04
N GLN A 3 5.43 24.97 12.06
CA GLN A 3 5.53 24.06 10.89
C GLN A 3 4.22 23.36 10.54
N SER A 4 3.31 23.14 11.48
CA SER A 4 2.03 22.47 11.24
C SER A 4 1.05 23.34 10.44
N THR A 5 1.06 24.64 10.66
CA THR A 5 0.12 25.57 10.00
C THR A 5 0.49 25.81 8.52
N GLN A 6 1.79 25.88 8.21
CA GLN A 6 2.26 26.00 6.82
C GLN A 6 2.01 24.73 6.00
N ALA A 7 2.17 23.56 6.60
CA ALA A 7 1.88 22.28 5.95
C ALA A 7 0.38 22.15 5.63
N LEU A 8 -0.49 22.53 6.56
CA LEU A 8 -1.93 22.54 6.36
C LEU A 8 -2.39 23.50 5.25
N SER A 9 -1.76 24.68 5.14
CA SER A 9 -2.11 25.64 4.09
C SER A 9 -1.70 25.15 2.68
N LYS A 10 -0.51 24.56 2.54
CA LYS A 10 -0.04 23.95 1.29
C LYS A 10 -0.87 22.73 0.87
N THR A 11 -1.33 21.94 1.84
CA THR A 11 -2.23 20.80 1.61
C THR A 11 -3.58 21.26 1.08
N SER A 12 -4.16 22.28 1.71
CA SER A 12 -5.44 22.86 1.29
C SER A 12 -5.36 23.40 -0.13
N GLU A 13 -4.31 24.12 -0.48
CA GLU A 13 -4.09 24.66 -1.82
C GLU A 13 -3.89 23.57 -2.88
N ARG A 14 -3.15 22.52 -2.56
CA ARG A 14 -2.93 21.36 -3.45
C ARG A 14 -4.25 20.63 -3.75
N PHE A 15 -5.04 20.36 -2.72
CA PHE A 15 -6.28 19.60 -2.86
C PHE A 15 -7.44 20.40 -3.43
N SER A 16 -7.45 21.73 -3.27
CA SER A 16 -8.49 22.59 -3.83
C SER A 16 -8.53 22.56 -5.38
N LYS A 17 -7.36 22.33 -5.99
CA LYS A 17 -7.21 22.22 -7.45
C LYS A 17 -7.58 20.86 -8.02
N LEU A 18 -7.84 19.86 -7.17
CA LEU A 18 -8.18 18.50 -7.59
C LEU A 18 -9.70 18.29 -7.47
N ALA A 19 -10.32 17.87 -8.57
CA ALA A 19 -11.75 17.52 -8.61
C ALA A 19 -12.00 16.15 -7.92
N LEU A 20 -11.70 16.05 -6.61
CA LEU A 20 -11.85 14.84 -5.82
C LEU A 20 -13.05 14.94 -4.88
N SER A 21 -13.76 13.80 -4.70
CA SER A 21 -14.75 13.66 -3.63
C SER A 21 -14.11 13.77 -2.25
N HIS A 22 -14.92 14.05 -1.23
CA HIS A 22 -14.44 14.15 0.16
C HIS A 22 -13.72 12.86 0.62
N GLY A 23 -14.26 11.69 0.29
CA GLY A 23 -13.64 10.41 0.63
C GLY A 23 -12.26 10.23 -0.01
N LYS A 24 -12.11 10.57 -1.29
CA LYS A 24 -10.80 10.52 -1.98
C LYS A 24 -9.81 11.51 -1.37
N ARG A 25 -10.25 12.72 -1.02
CA ARG A 25 -9.38 13.72 -0.35
C ARG A 25 -8.89 13.23 1.01
N THR A 26 -9.78 12.62 1.81
CA THR A 26 -9.45 12.07 3.12
C THR A 26 -8.40 10.96 3.00
N ARG A 27 -8.60 10.00 2.08
CA ARG A 27 -7.64 8.91 1.85
C ARG A 27 -6.29 9.43 1.36
N LEU A 28 -6.30 10.34 0.38
CA LEU A 28 -5.07 10.94 -0.12
C LEU A 28 -4.34 11.75 0.96
N TRP A 29 -5.07 12.44 1.82
CA TRP A 29 -4.48 13.15 2.97
C TRP A 29 -3.81 12.19 3.95
N ARG A 30 -4.46 11.05 4.27
CA ARG A 30 -3.89 10.01 5.14
C ARG A 30 -2.57 9.49 4.59
N LEU A 31 -2.52 9.19 3.30
CA LEU A 31 -1.32 8.69 2.62
C LEU A 31 -0.18 9.70 2.60
N LEU A 32 -0.45 10.98 2.35
CA LEU A 32 0.57 11.99 2.11
C LEU A 32 1.00 12.76 3.38
N TYR A 33 0.09 12.86 4.36
CA TYR A 33 0.30 13.73 5.52
C TYR A 33 -0.05 13.09 6.86
N GLY A 34 -0.84 12.01 6.88
CA GLY A 34 -1.23 11.31 8.08
C GLY A 34 -0.18 10.29 8.55
N HIS A 35 0.50 9.67 7.60
CA HIS A 35 1.50 8.61 7.82
C HIS A 35 2.77 8.88 7.03
N GLY A 36 3.81 8.11 7.31
CA GLY A 36 5.09 8.21 6.62
C GLY A 36 5.80 9.55 6.84
N PRO A 37 6.48 10.09 5.83
CA PRO A 37 7.21 11.35 5.92
C PRO A 37 6.35 12.58 6.23
N ARG A 38 5.05 12.52 6.00
CA ARG A 38 4.05 13.58 6.29
C ARG A 38 4.34 14.92 5.62
N ASN A 39 5.02 14.91 4.51
CA ASN A 39 5.48 16.10 3.78
C ASN A 39 4.91 16.22 2.37
N GLY A 40 3.93 15.37 2.03
CA GLY A 40 3.34 15.30 0.69
C GLY A 40 4.01 14.31 -0.25
N SER A 41 4.95 13.49 0.24
CA SER A 41 5.51 12.35 -0.46
C SER A 41 4.99 11.03 0.10
N LEU A 42 5.12 9.96 -0.68
CA LEU A 42 4.74 8.60 -0.29
C LEU A 42 6.00 7.74 -0.10
N LEU A 43 6.04 7.00 1.00
CA LEU A 43 6.94 5.89 1.23
C LEU A 43 6.10 4.65 1.44
N VAL A 44 6.03 3.75 0.47
CA VAL A 44 5.20 2.55 0.50
C VAL A 44 6.07 1.32 0.67
N LEU A 45 5.66 0.40 1.55
CA LEU A 45 6.24 -0.94 1.68
C LEU A 45 5.40 -1.91 0.84
N PRO A 46 5.90 -2.40 -0.32
CA PRO A 46 5.22 -3.43 -1.08
C PRO A 46 5.55 -4.82 -0.53
N LEU A 47 4.55 -5.71 -0.52
CA LEU A 47 4.71 -7.13 -0.17
C LEU A 47 4.31 -7.98 -1.37
N ASP A 48 5.31 -8.44 -2.09
CA ASP A 48 5.18 -9.30 -3.27
C ASP A 48 5.79 -10.69 -3.07
N GLN A 49 6.45 -10.90 -1.94
CA GLN A 49 7.08 -12.16 -1.57
C GLN A 49 6.03 -13.28 -1.48
N GLY A 50 6.39 -14.43 -2.02
CA GLY A 50 5.51 -15.59 -2.09
C GLY A 50 4.56 -15.58 -3.28
N LEU A 51 4.41 -14.48 -4.01
CA LEU A 51 3.62 -14.37 -5.22
C LEU A 51 4.51 -14.05 -6.42
N GLU A 52 5.07 -12.84 -6.50
CA GLU A 52 5.87 -12.38 -7.64
C GLU A 52 7.33 -12.84 -7.54
N HIS A 53 7.86 -12.95 -6.34
CA HIS A 53 9.27 -13.24 -6.08
C HIS A 53 9.53 -14.67 -5.56
N GLY A 54 8.50 -15.42 -5.25
CA GLY A 54 8.62 -16.79 -4.77
C GLY A 54 9.09 -16.91 -3.31
N PRO A 55 9.03 -18.15 -2.74
CA PRO A 55 9.26 -18.35 -1.30
C PRO A 55 10.74 -18.24 -0.88
N THR A 56 11.68 -18.32 -1.82
CA THR A 56 13.13 -18.28 -1.53
C THR A 56 13.59 -16.91 -1.06
N ASP A 57 12.85 -15.86 -1.34
CA ASP A 57 13.18 -14.49 -0.93
C ASP A 57 13.13 -14.29 0.59
N PHE A 58 12.48 -15.18 1.31
CA PHE A 58 12.44 -15.16 2.77
C PHE A 58 13.70 -15.76 3.42
N PHE A 59 14.46 -16.57 2.71
CA PHE A 59 15.59 -17.33 3.30
C PHE A 59 16.72 -16.44 3.83
N PRO A 60 17.08 -15.31 3.20
CA PRO A 60 18.08 -14.39 3.75
C PRO A 60 17.66 -13.70 5.05
N ASN A 61 16.35 -13.59 5.29
CA ASN A 61 15.77 -13.01 6.49
C ASN A 61 14.61 -13.86 7.02
N PRO A 62 14.91 -14.96 7.75
CA PRO A 62 13.91 -15.92 8.21
C PRO A 62 12.72 -15.32 8.97
N PRO A 63 12.86 -14.26 9.80
CA PRO A 63 11.71 -13.62 10.42
C PRO A 63 10.66 -13.08 9.43
N ALA A 64 11.05 -12.76 8.19
CA ALA A 64 10.16 -12.27 7.16
C ALA A 64 9.23 -13.37 6.57
N ILE A 65 9.43 -14.65 6.95
CA ILE A 65 8.51 -15.75 6.63
C ILE A 65 7.16 -15.55 7.31
N ASP A 66 7.16 -14.96 8.51
CA ASP A 66 5.94 -14.54 9.19
C ASP A 66 5.46 -13.21 8.61
N PRO A 67 4.28 -13.17 7.96
CA PRO A 67 3.77 -11.91 7.39
C PRO A 67 3.59 -10.79 8.42
N ASP A 68 3.32 -11.10 9.68
CA ASP A 68 3.20 -10.11 10.74
C ASP A 68 4.48 -9.27 10.92
N TYR A 69 5.65 -9.86 10.67
CA TYR A 69 6.92 -9.12 10.63
C TYR A 69 6.87 -7.93 9.69
N GLN A 70 6.29 -8.09 8.51
CA GLN A 70 6.21 -7.05 7.49
C GLN A 70 5.25 -5.92 7.90
N PHE A 71 4.15 -6.29 8.55
CA PHE A 71 3.20 -5.28 9.08
C PHE A 71 3.84 -4.46 10.21
N ARG A 72 4.55 -5.12 11.13
CA ARG A 72 5.32 -4.40 12.16
C ARG A 72 6.37 -3.48 11.53
N LEU A 73 7.12 -3.98 10.55
CA LEU A 73 8.11 -3.18 9.83
C LEU A 73 7.48 -1.94 9.18
N ALA A 74 6.29 -2.07 8.58
CA ALA A 74 5.59 -0.95 7.96
C ALA A 74 5.22 0.14 8.99
N VAL A 75 4.79 -0.26 10.18
CA VAL A 75 4.42 0.67 11.27
C VAL A 75 5.67 1.27 11.92
N GLU A 76 6.63 0.45 12.32
CA GLU A 76 7.86 0.88 13.01
C GLU A 76 8.78 1.71 12.10
N GLY A 77 8.84 1.34 10.82
CA GLY A 77 9.57 2.07 9.78
C GLY A 77 8.88 3.36 9.33
N ASN A 78 7.71 3.68 9.91
CA ASN A 78 6.95 4.88 9.60
C ASN A 78 6.67 5.04 8.08
N PHE A 79 6.18 3.97 7.45
CA PHE A 79 5.76 4.01 6.06
C PHE A 79 4.43 4.77 5.90
N SER A 80 4.19 5.33 4.71
CA SER A 80 2.93 5.99 4.36
C SER A 80 1.79 4.99 4.17
N ALA A 81 2.13 3.79 3.68
CA ALA A 81 1.20 2.70 3.45
C ALA A 81 1.96 1.37 3.31
N ILE A 82 1.20 0.29 3.49
CA ILE A 82 1.60 -1.07 3.10
C ILE A 82 0.80 -1.47 1.85
N ALA A 83 1.46 -2.03 0.83
CA ALA A 83 0.82 -2.50 -0.39
C ALA A 83 0.94 -4.02 -0.50
N LEU A 84 -0.20 -4.73 -0.55
CA LEU A 84 -0.22 -6.19 -0.52
C LEU A 84 -1.49 -6.77 -1.14
N GLY A 85 -1.48 -8.07 -1.38
CA GLY A 85 -2.59 -8.81 -1.94
C GLY A 85 -3.72 -9.08 -0.94
N VAL A 86 -4.89 -9.44 -1.46
CA VAL A 86 -6.14 -9.62 -0.71
C VAL A 86 -6.03 -10.65 0.41
N GLY A 87 -5.36 -11.78 0.19
CA GLY A 87 -5.24 -12.84 1.19
C GLY A 87 -4.48 -12.40 2.45
N LEU A 88 -3.39 -11.63 2.29
CA LEU A 88 -2.65 -11.07 3.42
C LEU A 88 -3.46 -9.96 4.11
N ALA A 89 -4.16 -9.13 3.33
CA ALA A 89 -5.00 -8.07 3.88
C ALA A 89 -6.13 -8.64 4.76
N GLU A 90 -6.84 -9.66 4.27
CA GLU A 90 -7.92 -10.31 5.02
C GLU A 90 -7.44 -10.93 6.34
N LYS A 91 -6.27 -11.54 6.30
CA LYS A 91 -5.76 -12.30 7.44
C LYS A 91 -5.12 -11.42 8.52
N TYR A 92 -4.40 -10.39 8.14
CA TYR A 92 -3.53 -9.65 9.07
C TYR A 92 -3.91 -8.18 9.27
N MET A 93 -4.56 -7.53 8.28
CA MET A 93 -4.80 -6.09 8.35
C MET A 93 -5.68 -5.69 9.54
N GLY A 94 -6.53 -6.58 10.06
CA GLY A 94 -7.43 -6.31 11.18
C GLY A 94 -6.73 -5.74 12.41
N GLU A 95 -5.55 -6.26 12.74
CA GLU A 95 -4.75 -5.80 13.89
C GLU A 95 -4.01 -4.48 13.64
N TYR A 96 -3.89 -4.09 12.37
CA TYR A 96 -3.16 -2.90 11.94
C TYR A 96 -4.06 -1.78 11.43
N CYS A 97 -5.39 -1.97 11.45
CA CYS A 97 -6.35 -0.94 11.07
C CYS A 97 -6.12 0.36 11.83
N GLY A 98 -6.05 1.47 11.10
CA GLY A 98 -5.78 2.80 11.65
C GLY A 98 -4.30 3.07 11.99
N ARG A 99 -3.44 2.05 12.05
CA ARG A 99 -2.00 2.19 12.32
C ARG A 99 -1.18 2.41 11.06
N ILE A 100 -1.59 1.79 9.96
CA ILE A 100 -0.97 1.93 8.64
C ILE A 100 -2.06 1.92 7.55
N PRO A 101 -2.06 2.84 6.58
CA PRO A 101 -2.94 2.79 5.42
C PRO A 101 -2.69 1.56 4.54
N LEU A 102 -3.76 0.99 4.00
CA LEU A 102 -3.72 -0.14 3.08
C LEU A 102 -3.82 0.33 1.63
N ILE A 103 -2.90 -0.14 0.79
CA ILE A 103 -3.02 -0.14 -0.68
C ILE A 103 -3.27 -1.58 -1.09
N LEU A 104 -4.49 -1.91 -1.54
CA LEU A 104 -4.80 -3.27 -1.98
C LEU A 104 -4.30 -3.48 -3.42
N LYS A 105 -3.41 -4.45 -3.62
CA LYS A 105 -3.01 -4.87 -4.96
C LYS A 105 -4.15 -5.66 -5.61
N LEU A 106 -4.55 -5.26 -6.83
CA LEU A 106 -5.64 -5.92 -7.55
C LEU A 106 -5.13 -7.05 -8.44
N ASN A 107 -3.87 -7.00 -8.86
CA ASN A 107 -3.25 -7.96 -9.74
C ASN A 107 -1.80 -8.24 -9.35
N GLY A 108 -1.25 -9.31 -9.90
CA GLY A 108 0.15 -9.69 -9.74
C GLY A 108 0.47 -10.90 -10.60
N LYS A 109 1.75 -11.13 -10.85
CA LYS A 109 2.22 -12.34 -11.53
C LYS A 109 2.80 -13.33 -10.53
N THR A 110 3.02 -14.55 -10.99
CA THR A 110 3.85 -15.56 -10.33
C THR A 110 5.08 -15.86 -11.18
N ASN A 111 6.08 -16.52 -10.62
CA ASN A 111 7.27 -16.96 -11.35
C ASN A 111 7.05 -18.27 -12.13
N ILE A 112 5.81 -18.80 -12.18
CA ILE A 112 5.48 -20.06 -12.87
C ILE A 112 5.44 -19.87 -14.38
N PRO A 113 4.77 -18.86 -14.95
CA PRO A 113 4.85 -18.56 -16.38
C PRO A 113 6.19 -17.92 -16.75
N SER A 114 6.60 -18.10 -17.99
CA SER A 114 7.78 -17.44 -18.55
C SER A 114 7.67 -15.92 -18.50
N ASP A 115 8.77 -15.23 -18.26
CA ASP A 115 8.85 -13.76 -18.29
C ASP A 115 8.81 -13.18 -19.71
N ALA A 116 8.85 -14.02 -20.76
CA ALA A 116 8.80 -13.56 -22.16
C ALA A 116 7.49 -12.84 -22.49
N GLU A 117 6.40 -13.24 -21.83
CA GLU A 117 5.10 -12.55 -21.90
C GLU A 117 4.55 -12.39 -20.48
N ALA A 118 5.01 -11.37 -19.78
CA ALA A 118 4.61 -11.13 -18.41
C ALA A 118 3.14 -10.71 -18.34
N THR A 119 2.31 -11.55 -17.75
CA THR A 119 0.91 -11.25 -17.46
C THR A 119 0.68 -11.11 -15.97
N SER A 120 -0.16 -10.15 -15.58
CA SER A 120 -0.56 -9.94 -14.20
C SER A 120 -2.08 -10.11 -14.07
N PRO A 121 -2.57 -11.34 -13.88
CA PRO A 121 -4.00 -11.58 -13.74
C PRO A 121 -4.57 -10.90 -12.49
N LEU A 122 -5.84 -10.52 -12.56
CA LEU A 122 -6.58 -10.01 -11.41
C LEU A 122 -6.80 -11.14 -10.39
N PHE A 123 -6.57 -10.83 -9.14
CA PHE A 123 -6.87 -11.71 -7.99
C PHE A 123 -7.69 -10.99 -6.90
N ALA A 124 -7.96 -9.70 -7.06
CA ALA A 124 -8.82 -8.91 -6.20
C ALA A 124 -9.61 -7.88 -7.00
N SER A 125 -10.69 -7.39 -6.44
CA SER A 125 -11.55 -6.37 -7.00
C SER A 125 -11.49 -5.05 -6.25
N VAL A 126 -12.07 -3.99 -6.84
CA VAL A 126 -12.27 -2.70 -6.14
C VAL A 126 -13.26 -2.86 -4.98
N GLU A 127 -14.23 -3.75 -5.11
CA GLU A 127 -15.19 -4.08 -4.05
C GLU A 127 -14.48 -4.71 -2.85
N ASP A 128 -13.49 -5.58 -3.06
CA ASP A 128 -12.64 -6.10 -1.99
C ASP A 128 -11.86 -4.97 -1.30
N ALA A 129 -11.31 -4.05 -2.06
CA ALA A 129 -10.61 -2.90 -1.50
C ALA A 129 -11.52 -2.03 -0.62
N VAL A 130 -12.76 -1.80 -1.06
CA VAL A 130 -13.76 -1.05 -0.28
C VAL A 130 -14.14 -1.82 0.99
N ARG A 131 -14.40 -3.13 0.87
CA ARG A 131 -14.75 -4.00 2.00
C ARG A 131 -13.65 -4.04 3.07
N LEU A 132 -12.40 -4.07 2.64
CA LEU A 132 -11.22 -4.07 3.52
C LEU A 132 -10.81 -2.69 4.02
N GLY A 133 -11.51 -1.63 3.63
CA GLY A 133 -11.21 -0.27 4.06
C GLY A 133 -9.91 0.30 3.49
N ALA A 134 -9.46 -0.19 2.33
CA ALA A 134 -8.23 0.28 1.69
C ALA A 134 -8.28 1.78 1.37
N ASP A 135 -7.15 2.44 1.52
CA ASP A 135 -6.99 3.86 1.18
C ASP A 135 -6.74 4.07 -0.32
N ALA A 136 -6.17 3.06 -1.00
CA ALA A 136 -5.93 3.05 -2.43
C ALA A 136 -5.90 1.63 -2.97
N VAL A 137 -5.88 1.51 -4.30
CA VAL A 137 -5.62 0.27 -5.02
C VAL A 137 -4.30 0.37 -5.77
N GLY A 138 -3.59 -0.76 -5.86
CA GLY A 138 -2.39 -0.92 -6.66
C GLY A 138 -2.68 -1.79 -7.89
N TYR A 139 -2.13 -1.39 -9.03
CA TYR A 139 -2.24 -2.15 -10.28
C TYR A 139 -0.89 -2.18 -10.97
N THR A 140 -0.40 -3.38 -11.28
CA THR A 140 0.87 -3.58 -11.99
C THR A 140 0.61 -3.71 -13.49
N MET A 141 1.30 -2.91 -14.29
CA MET A 141 1.31 -3.00 -15.73
C MET A 141 2.75 -3.18 -16.22
N TYR A 142 2.95 -4.14 -17.11
CA TYR A 142 4.22 -4.29 -17.83
C TYR A 142 4.08 -3.55 -19.16
N VAL A 143 4.97 -2.57 -19.35
CA VAL A 143 5.03 -1.77 -20.58
C VAL A 143 6.18 -2.33 -21.40
N GLY A 144 5.84 -3.05 -22.47
CA GLY A 144 6.80 -3.64 -23.43
C GLY A 144 7.07 -2.75 -24.61
#